data_f1646f3b62f2f9d81b2016f0b343b2c7
#
_entry.id   f1646f3b62f2f9d81b2016f0b343b2c7
#
_cell.length_a   1.000
_cell.length_b   1.000
_cell.length_c   1.000
_cell.angle_alpha   90.00
_cell.angle_beta   90.00
_cell.angle_gamma   90.00
#
_symmetry.space_group_name_H-M   'P 1'
#
loop_
_entity.id
_entity.type
_entity.pdbx_description
1 polymer ?
#
loop_
_entity_poly.entity_id
_entity_poly.type
_entity_poly.pdbx_seq_one_letter_code
_entity_poly.pdbx_strand_id
1 'polypeptide(L)'
;MISELPHANRAVFQWLVGICALVALMIVVGGATRLTDSGLSITEWRPVTGAIPPLSEADWNSEFEKYKSIPEYHQVNFGMSLAEFKKIYWWEWGHRFLGRVIGFAFLVPLVCFVLARRISRDLGVKLLGLFLLGGLQ
;
A
#
# COMPACT_ATOMS: atom_id res chain seq x y z
N MET A 1 -3.45 -18.92 26.30
CA MET A 1 -2.33 -19.24 25.36
C MET A 1 -1.46 -18.02 25.02
N ILE A 2 -2.00 -16.82 24.74
CA ILE A 2 -1.20 -15.61 24.47
C ILE A 2 -0.55 -15.02 25.75
N SER A 3 -1.17 -15.20 26.91
CA SER A 3 -0.68 -14.70 28.20
C SER A 3 0.57 -15.41 28.72
N GLU A 4 0.92 -16.54 28.18
CA GLU A 4 2.05 -17.36 28.64
C GLU A 4 3.35 -17.12 27.85
N LEU A 5 3.28 -16.30 26.78
CA LEU A 5 4.48 -15.96 26.03
C LEU A 5 5.34 -14.95 26.79
N PRO A 6 6.69 -15.10 26.80
CA PRO A 6 7.58 -14.06 27.30
C PRO A 6 7.26 -12.71 26.63
N HIS A 7 7.38 -11.61 27.38
CA HIS A 7 6.98 -10.28 26.90
C HIS A 7 7.59 -9.89 25.54
N ALA A 8 8.82 -10.32 25.25
CA ALA A 8 9.46 -10.11 23.96
C ALA A 8 8.75 -10.82 22.81
N ASN A 9 8.32 -12.08 23.00
CA ASN A 9 7.62 -12.85 22.00
C ASN A 9 6.19 -12.34 21.77
N ARG A 10 5.56 -11.82 22.81
CA ARG A 10 4.22 -11.23 22.72
C ARG A 10 4.20 -9.98 21.84
N ALA A 11 5.17 -9.09 21.95
CA ALA A 11 5.27 -7.91 21.11
C ALA A 11 5.47 -8.26 19.63
N VAL A 12 6.36 -9.21 19.34
CA VAL A 12 6.59 -9.72 17.98
C VAL A 12 5.32 -10.36 17.41
N PHE A 13 4.63 -11.18 18.21
CA PHE A 13 3.36 -11.80 17.82
C PHE A 13 2.29 -10.75 17.48
N GLN A 14 2.08 -9.76 18.35
CA GLN A 14 1.09 -8.69 18.13
C GLN A 14 1.40 -7.88 16.87
N TRP A 15 2.67 -7.56 16.65
CA TRP A 15 3.11 -6.90 15.43
C TRP A 15 2.79 -7.72 14.18
N LEU A 16 3.13 -9.02 14.16
CA LEU A 16 2.84 -9.88 13.01
C LEU A 16 1.33 -10.03 12.76
N VAL A 17 0.52 -10.14 13.82
CA VAL A 17 -0.95 -10.13 13.69
C VAL A 17 -1.44 -8.81 13.09
N GLY A 18 -0.89 -7.67 13.53
CA GLY A 18 -1.20 -6.37 12.94
C GLY A 18 -0.84 -6.30 11.44
N ILE A 19 0.32 -6.84 11.04
CA ILE A 19 0.71 -6.93 9.63
C ILE A 19 -0.27 -7.82 8.85
N CYS A 20 -0.66 -8.97 9.38
CA CYS A 20 -1.66 -9.84 8.74
C CYS A 20 -3.00 -9.09 8.53
N ALA A 21 -3.45 -8.32 9.52
CA ALA A 21 -4.67 -7.53 9.40
C ALA A 21 -4.55 -6.43 8.33
N LEU A 22 -3.40 -5.75 8.26
CA LEU A 22 -3.13 -4.75 7.21
C LEU A 22 -3.07 -5.37 5.81
N VAL A 23 -2.48 -6.56 5.67
CA VAL A 23 -2.47 -7.30 4.39
C VAL A 23 -3.88 -7.74 4.00
N ALA A 24 -4.68 -8.21 4.94
CA ALA A 24 -6.09 -8.53 4.67
C ALA A 24 -6.87 -7.29 4.21
N LEU A 25 -6.67 -6.14 4.86
CA LEU A 25 -7.24 -4.86 4.42
C LEU A 25 -6.78 -4.48 3.02
N MET A 26 -5.50 -4.69 2.71
CA MET A 26 -4.93 -4.44 1.37
C MET A 26 -5.63 -5.26 0.29
N ILE A 27 -5.94 -6.53 0.55
CA ILE A 27 -6.67 -7.40 -0.38
C ILE A 27 -8.09 -6.84 -0.62
N VAL A 28 -8.78 -6.41 0.43
CA VAL A 28 -10.13 -5.82 0.32
C VAL A 28 -10.10 -4.52 -0.48
N VAL A 29 -9.18 -3.60 -0.14
CA VAL A 29 -9.04 -2.32 -0.85
C VAL A 29 -8.62 -2.54 -2.30
N GLY A 30 -7.69 -3.45 -2.57
CA GLY A 30 -7.27 -3.80 -3.93
C GLY A 30 -8.41 -4.41 -4.75
N GLY A 31 -9.23 -5.26 -4.13
CA GLY A 31 -10.45 -5.79 -4.74
C GLY A 31 -11.45 -4.68 -5.07
N ALA A 32 -11.67 -3.74 -4.17
CA ALA A 32 -12.54 -2.58 -4.41
C ALA A 32 -12.00 -1.69 -5.54
N THR A 33 -10.69 -1.43 -5.57
CA THR A 33 -10.03 -0.67 -6.66
C THR A 33 -10.28 -1.33 -8.03
N ARG A 34 -10.24 -2.66 -8.09
CA ARG A 34 -10.54 -3.40 -9.30
C ARG A 34 -12.02 -3.33 -9.68
N LEU A 35 -12.94 -3.51 -8.72
CA LEU A 35 -14.38 -3.51 -8.95
C LEU A 35 -14.95 -2.12 -9.29
N THR A 36 -14.22 -1.07 -9.02
CA THR A 36 -14.58 0.32 -9.32
C THR A 36 -13.87 0.86 -10.57
N ASP A 37 -13.19 0.00 -11.33
CA ASP A 37 -12.38 0.37 -12.49
C ASP A 37 -11.43 1.54 -12.21
N SER A 38 -10.92 1.58 -10.97
CA SER A 38 -10.06 2.67 -10.48
C SER A 38 -8.57 2.41 -10.73
N GLY A 39 -8.21 1.20 -11.13
CA GLY A 39 -6.83 0.86 -11.49
C GLY A 39 -6.35 1.69 -12.68
N LEU A 40 -5.06 2.00 -12.70
CA LEU A 40 -4.40 2.82 -13.73
C LEU A 40 -4.83 4.30 -13.78
N SER A 41 -5.63 4.79 -12.81
CA SER A 41 -5.97 6.22 -12.72
C SER A 41 -4.75 7.10 -12.40
N ILE A 42 -3.74 6.52 -11.73
CA ILE A 42 -2.44 7.14 -11.47
C ILE A 42 -1.43 6.58 -12.47
N THR A 43 -1.18 7.32 -13.54
CA THR A 43 -0.40 6.87 -14.70
C THR A 43 1.11 6.79 -14.46
N GLU A 44 1.62 7.51 -13.44
CA GLU A 44 3.04 7.56 -13.13
C GLU A 44 3.39 6.74 -11.90
N TRP A 45 4.51 6.02 -11.99
CA TRP A 45 5.06 5.31 -10.85
C TRP A 45 5.95 6.23 -10.02
N ARG A 46 5.40 6.78 -8.94
CA ARG A 46 6.11 7.70 -8.04
C ARG A 46 6.12 7.10 -6.62
N PRO A 47 7.10 6.26 -6.26
CA PRO A 47 7.09 5.55 -4.98
C PRO A 47 7.17 6.47 -3.77
N VAL A 48 7.91 7.56 -3.84
CA VAL A 48 8.11 8.52 -2.75
C VAL A 48 7.17 9.72 -2.89
N THR A 49 7.30 10.48 -3.97
CA THR A 49 6.52 11.72 -4.19
C THR A 49 5.04 11.46 -4.40
N GLY A 50 4.65 10.30 -4.92
CA GLY A 50 3.24 9.88 -5.06
C GLY A 50 2.53 9.56 -3.73
N ALA A 51 3.19 9.74 -2.58
CA ALA A 51 2.54 9.74 -1.28
C ALA A 51 1.71 11.03 -1.05
N ILE A 52 2.02 12.10 -1.76
CA ILE A 52 1.27 13.36 -1.70
C ILE A 52 0.28 13.38 -2.87
N PRO A 53 -1.03 13.48 -2.61
CA PRO A 53 -2.03 13.58 -3.66
C PRO A 53 -1.99 14.97 -4.31
N PRO A 54 -2.66 15.18 -5.46
CA PRO A 54 -2.83 16.51 -6.04
C PRO A 54 -3.49 17.47 -5.05
N LEU A 55 -2.89 18.66 -4.84
CA LEU A 55 -3.32 19.62 -3.84
C LEU A 55 -4.06 20.81 -4.45
N SER A 56 -3.80 21.13 -5.73
CA SER A 56 -4.42 22.24 -6.45
C SER A 56 -5.30 21.76 -7.60
N GLU A 57 -6.18 22.63 -8.08
CA GLU A 57 -6.97 22.30 -9.29
C GLU A 57 -6.07 22.12 -10.53
N ALA A 58 -4.96 22.85 -10.60
CA ALA A 58 -4.00 22.71 -11.68
C ALA A 58 -3.37 21.31 -11.67
N ASP A 59 -3.00 20.79 -10.47
CA ASP A 59 -2.46 19.43 -10.33
C ASP A 59 -3.50 18.37 -10.73
N TRP A 60 -4.77 18.54 -10.30
CA TRP A 60 -5.85 17.65 -10.67
C TRP A 60 -6.10 17.59 -12.18
N ASN A 61 -6.11 18.74 -12.84
CA ASN A 61 -6.25 18.81 -14.28
C ASN A 61 -5.05 18.15 -14.98
N SER A 62 -3.83 18.38 -14.49
CA SER A 62 -2.62 17.75 -15.02
C SER A 62 -2.68 16.22 -14.94
N GLU A 63 -3.07 15.66 -13.79
CA GLU A 63 -3.20 14.20 -13.63
C GLU A 63 -4.34 13.65 -14.50
N PHE A 64 -5.44 14.38 -14.66
CA PHE A 64 -6.53 13.97 -15.53
C PHE A 64 -6.16 13.98 -17.02
N GLU A 65 -5.40 14.98 -17.49
CA GLU A 65 -4.89 14.99 -18.89
C GLU A 65 -3.95 13.81 -19.14
N LYS A 66 -3.09 13.45 -18.20
CA LYS A 66 -2.27 12.24 -18.30
C LYS A 66 -3.12 10.98 -18.39
N TYR A 67 -4.17 10.88 -17.56
CA TYR A 67 -5.10 9.75 -17.60
C TYR A 67 -5.82 9.64 -18.95
N LYS A 68 -6.23 10.75 -19.55
CA LYS A 68 -6.85 10.76 -20.89
C LYS A 68 -5.95 10.23 -21.99
N SER A 69 -4.63 10.20 -21.79
CA SER A 69 -3.68 9.71 -22.79
C SER A 69 -3.51 8.19 -22.81
N ILE A 70 -4.03 7.45 -21.82
CA ILE A 70 -3.87 6.01 -21.74
C ILE A 70 -5.07 5.24 -22.29
N PRO A 71 -4.86 3.98 -22.73
CA PRO A 71 -5.94 3.14 -23.28
C PRO A 71 -7.14 2.95 -22.36
N GLU A 72 -6.90 2.86 -21.04
CA GLU A 72 -7.95 2.67 -20.02
C GLU A 72 -9.04 3.74 -20.08
N TYR A 73 -8.64 5.02 -20.25
CA TYR A 73 -9.61 6.09 -20.43
C TYR A 73 -10.48 5.88 -21.65
N HIS A 74 -9.89 5.50 -22.78
CA HIS A 74 -10.61 5.34 -24.05
C HIS A 74 -11.52 4.12 -24.09
N GLN A 75 -11.17 3.06 -23.37
CA GLN A 75 -11.89 1.79 -23.41
C GLN A 75 -12.96 1.66 -22.34
N VAL A 76 -12.71 2.20 -21.14
CA VAL A 76 -13.55 2.00 -19.96
C VAL A 76 -14.22 3.30 -19.50
N ASN A 77 -13.46 4.39 -19.44
CA ASN A 77 -13.87 5.64 -18.77
C ASN A 77 -14.02 6.83 -19.74
N PHE A 78 -14.27 6.57 -21.02
CA PHE A 78 -14.38 7.61 -22.04
C PHE A 78 -15.48 8.63 -21.71
N GLY A 79 -15.12 9.91 -21.75
CA GLY A 79 -16.05 11.01 -21.49
C GLY A 79 -16.30 11.33 -20.02
N MET A 80 -15.58 10.66 -19.09
CA MET A 80 -15.74 10.97 -17.67
C MET A 80 -15.33 12.42 -17.35
N SER A 81 -15.99 12.98 -16.34
CA SER A 81 -15.71 14.29 -15.81
C SER A 81 -14.51 14.27 -14.84
N LEU A 82 -13.92 15.45 -14.56
CA LEU A 82 -12.87 15.57 -13.53
C LEU A 82 -13.37 15.11 -12.15
N ALA A 83 -14.65 15.30 -11.83
CA ALA A 83 -15.21 14.87 -10.56
C ALA A 83 -15.28 13.33 -10.43
N GLU A 84 -15.57 12.63 -11.52
CA GLU A 84 -15.55 11.16 -11.58
C GLU A 84 -14.11 10.64 -11.53
N PHE A 85 -13.19 11.28 -12.28
CA PHE A 85 -11.77 10.96 -12.22
C PHE A 85 -11.21 11.05 -10.79
N LYS A 86 -11.54 12.11 -10.05
CA LYS A 86 -11.12 12.25 -8.65
C LYS A 86 -11.55 11.07 -7.78
N LYS A 87 -12.73 10.47 -8.01
CA LYS A 87 -13.21 9.31 -7.25
C LYS A 87 -12.33 8.08 -7.48
N ILE A 88 -12.05 7.75 -8.74
CA ILE A 88 -11.20 6.60 -9.08
C ILE A 88 -9.75 6.83 -8.66
N TYR A 89 -9.25 8.06 -8.79
CA TYR A 89 -7.92 8.42 -8.32
C TYR A 89 -7.75 8.17 -6.81
N TRP A 90 -8.72 8.55 -5.97
CA TRP A 90 -8.66 8.35 -4.53
C TRP A 90 -8.66 6.87 -4.13
N TRP A 91 -9.36 6.00 -4.84
CA TRP A 91 -9.31 4.56 -4.61
C TRP A 91 -7.90 4.01 -4.89
N GLU A 92 -7.32 4.35 -6.02
CA GLU A 92 -5.98 3.88 -6.37
C GLU A 92 -4.91 4.50 -5.47
N TRP A 93 -5.01 5.80 -5.19
CA TRP A 93 -4.08 6.46 -4.26
C TRP A 93 -4.12 5.83 -2.86
N GLY A 94 -5.31 5.58 -2.32
CA GLY A 94 -5.51 4.92 -1.03
C GLY A 94 -4.89 3.52 -0.99
N HIS A 95 -5.08 2.74 -2.06
CA HIS A 95 -4.46 1.41 -2.21
C HIS A 95 -2.92 1.51 -2.22
N ARG A 96 -2.35 2.40 -3.03
CA ARG A 96 -0.90 2.63 -3.09
C ARG A 96 -0.34 3.18 -1.77
N PHE A 97 -1.09 4.06 -1.10
CA PHE A 97 -0.70 4.60 0.21
C PHE A 97 -0.69 3.51 1.28
N LEU A 98 -1.71 2.67 1.33
CA LEU A 98 -1.76 1.52 2.23
C LEU A 98 -0.57 0.58 2.03
N GLY A 99 -0.16 0.33 0.78
CA GLY A 99 1.06 -0.45 0.49
C GLY A 99 2.31 0.15 1.13
N ARG A 100 2.47 1.48 1.07
CA ARG A 100 3.59 2.17 1.76
C ARG A 100 3.51 2.02 3.28
N VAL A 101 2.32 2.19 3.84
CA VAL A 101 2.09 2.00 5.29
C VAL A 101 2.47 0.58 5.72
N ILE A 102 2.07 -0.45 4.97
CA ILE A 102 2.45 -1.84 5.25
C ILE A 102 3.97 -2.01 5.20
N GLY A 103 4.61 -1.46 4.18
CA GLY A 103 6.07 -1.52 4.03
C GLY A 103 6.79 -0.93 5.26
N PHE A 104 6.40 0.26 5.70
CA PHE A 104 6.98 0.89 6.90
C PHE A 104 6.61 0.16 8.19
N ALA A 105 5.36 -0.24 8.36
CA ALA A 105 4.88 -0.98 9.53
C ALA A 105 5.55 -2.36 9.66
N PHE A 106 6.02 -2.92 8.54
CA PHE A 106 6.81 -4.15 8.55
C PHE A 106 8.29 -3.87 8.83
N LEU A 107 8.92 -2.99 8.05
CA LEU A 107 10.36 -2.79 8.08
C LEU A 107 10.85 -2.18 9.39
N VAL A 108 10.19 -1.13 9.89
CA VAL A 108 10.67 -0.40 11.06
C VAL A 108 10.67 -1.30 12.31
N PRO A 109 9.58 -2.00 12.67
CA PRO A 109 9.63 -2.92 13.81
C PRO A 109 10.55 -4.12 13.58
N LEU A 110 10.67 -4.63 12.34
CA LEU A 110 11.62 -5.70 12.03
C LEU A 110 13.04 -5.28 12.42
N VAL A 111 13.49 -4.11 11.98
CA VAL A 111 14.81 -3.58 12.31
C VAL A 111 14.96 -3.40 13.83
N CYS A 112 13.95 -2.81 14.49
CA CYS A 112 13.97 -2.63 15.96
C CYS A 112 14.09 -3.97 16.71
N PHE A 113 13.32 -5.00 16.30
CA PHE A 113 13.36 -6.30 16.97
C PHE A 113 14.67 -7.06 16.70
N VAL A 114 15.25 -6.91 15.51
CA VAL A 114 16.59 -7.48 15.19
C VAL A 114 17.65 -6.81 16.06
N LEU A 115 17.70 -5.48 16.11
CA LEU A 115 18.68 -4.73 16.91
C LEU A 115 18.51 -5.01 18.39
N ALA A 116 17.29 -5.13 18.89
CA ALA A 116 16.97 -5.48 20.26
C ALA A 116 17.17 -6.98 20.58
N ARG A 117 17.61 -7.79 19.61
CA ARG A 117 17.78 -9.25 19.75
C ARG A 117 16.53 -9.98 20.26
N ARG A 118 15.34 -9.47 19.91
CA ARG A 118 14.05 -10.04 20.33
C ARG A 118 13.54 -11.13 19.39
N ILE A 119 14.16 -11.31 18.23
CA ILE A 119 13.87 -12.36 17.26
C ILE A 119 15.14 -13.15 16.96
N SER A 120 14.99 -14.45 16.69
CA SER A 120 16.10 -15.31 16.28
C SER A 120 16.60 -14.91 14.87
N ARG A 121 17.84 -15.24 14.58
CA ARG A 121 18.44 -15.00 13.26
C ARG A 121 17.64 -15.67 12.15
N ASP A 122 17.19 -16.92 12.37
CA ASP A 122 16.39 -17.68 11.41
C ASP A 122 15.06 -16.99 11.10
N LEU A 123 14.33 -16.52 12.14
CA LEU A 123 13.09 -15.77 11.95
C LEU A 123 13.35 -14.44 11.24
N GLY A 124 14.41 -13.72 11.60
CA GLY A 124 14.77 -12.45 10.96
C GLY A 124 15.04 -12.60 9.46
N VAL A 125 15.77 -13.65 9.06
CA VAL A 125 16.03 -13.95 7.63
C VAL A 125 14.73 -14.27 6.88
N LYS A 126 13.84 -15.08 7.48
CA LYS A 126 12.53 -15.39 6.87
C LYS A 126 11.66 -14.14 6.68
N LEU A 127 11.60 -13.28 7.71
CA LEU A 127 10.83 -12.03 7.65
C LEU A 127 11.43 -11.06 6.63
N LEU A 128 12.76 -10.95 6.55
CA LEU A 128 13.42 -10.16 5.50
C LEU A 128 13.09 -10.69 4.11
N GLY A 129 13.11 -12.00 3.92
CA GLY A 129 12.70 -12.65 2.67
C GLY A 129 11.26 -12.30 2.27
N LEU A 130 10.32 -12.35 3.21
CA LEU A 130 8.92 -11.95 2.98
C LEU A 130 8.81 -10.46 2.63
N PHE A 131 9.57 -9.59 3.29
CA PHE A 131 9.60 -8.15 2.97
C PHE A 131 10.10 -7.90 1.54
N LEU A 132 11.17 -8.57 1.13
CA LEU A 132 11.72 -8.44 -0.22
C LEU A 132 10.73 -8.96 -1.28
N LEU A 133 10.07 -10.09 -1.03
CA LEU A 133 9.04 -10.62 -1.92
C LEU A 133 7.86 -9.64 -2.06
N GLY A 134 7.42 -9.03 -0.96
CA GLY A 134 6.39 -7.98 -1.00
C GLY A 134 6.82 -6.73 -1.76
N GLY A 135 8.11 -6.39 -1.72
CA GLY A 135 8.67 -5.26 -2.47
C GLY A 135 8.84 -5.51 -3.97
N LEU A 136 8.88 -6.77 -4.40
CA LEU A 136 8.94 -7.15 -5.82
C LEU A 136 7.57 -7.14 -6.51
N GLN A 137 6.48 -7.09 -5.76
CA GLN A 137 5.11 -7.08 -6.26
C GLN A 137 4.64 -5.68 -6.63
#